data_b3c84c7c03994ab8d134a5050ece2868
#
_entry.id   b3c84c7c03994ab8d134a5050ece2868
#
_cell.length_a   1.000
_cell.length_b   1.000
_cell.length_c   1.000
_cell.angle_alpha   90.00
_cell.angle_beta   90.00
_cell.angle_gamma   90.00
#
_symmetry.space_group_name_H-M   'P 1'
#
loop_
_entity.id
_entity.type
_entity.pdbx_description
1 polymer ?
#
loop_
_entity_poly.entity_id
_entity_poly.type
_entity_poly.pdbx_seq_one_letter_code
_entity_poly.pdbx_strand_id
1 'polypeptide(L)'
;MRTRGALVLVLAAALILGAWGLRWGLPSEFGWAPDEVLPAEVDAAVAQRFAHGWHGKYPPLHFALLAAASAPARLAGRVAGWDAARVHDARMTSGRLLSLALSLGVLLVVYRCGRETGDARAGVLAGALLALSVPFPYYAKTANLDVPYLFWFALSVLFFLRALRRGRAADFGFFALAAAAAVATKDQAFALYVLTVPFLVWEIVRRRRAEGPLSVWADRRLALLLVGGAAAFAVLGGALFNPGGWIAHVRLIAGPASTAFRMFDQGLSGHVALLAQTARHLAFVMGGPSLLAALAGLVFAGRDRAHHRPLLATLVPAVSYVAFFPLVVLYVYDRFLLPVALVLSLFGGLALARAVRARSWAAKAAVVAVLAFSLARAASVDILMTRDSRYAVEDWLRREVGPVPLVAAVGPLEYLPRLDGLRWRRLGPAAVRLAQVRPDVVVVNADYARRADEGTGERAFYSALDDGSLGYEVALRRRTRPPVLLDTDALREEGSGRIWSNLDKVDPEIVVYRKSAPR
;
A
#
# COMPACT_ATOMS: atom_id res chain seq x y z
N MET A 1 30.76 1.14 12.20
CA MET A 1 29.71 2.18 12.34
C MET A 1 28.90 1.94 13.61
N ARG A 2 28.68 2.97 14.42
CA ARG A 2 27.77 2.90 15.57
C ARG A 2 26.34 2.66 15.05
N THR A 3 25.55 1.82 15.68
CA THR A 3 24.19 1.41 15.24
C THR A 3 23.28 2.61 14.95
N ARG A 4 23.46 3.72 15.66
CA ARG A 4 22.72 4.98 15.43
C ARG A 4 23.02 5.57 14.04
N GLY A 5 24.31 5.61 13.63
CA GLY A 5 24.68 6.12 12.30
C GLY A 5 24.10 5.26 11.16
N ALA A 6 24.07 3.93 11.34
CA ALA A 6 23.43 3.03 10.38
C ALA A 6 21.92 3.24 10.29
N LEU A 7 21.23 3.50 11.41
CA LEU A 7 19.82 3.86 11.40
C LEU A 7 19.57 5.17 10.63
N VAL A 8 20.37 6.19 10.87
CA VAL A 8 20.26 7.47 10.16
C VAL A 8 20.42 7.28 8.66
N LEU A 9 21.37 6.43 8.21
CA LEU A 9 21.55 6.11 6.79
C LEU A 9 20.33 5.39 6.19
N VAL A 10 19.72 4.44 6.91
CA VAL A 10 18.51 3.76 6.45
C VAL A 10 17.35 4.74 6.33
N LEU A 11 17.16 5.61 7.31
CA LEU A 11 16.10 6.62 7.28
C LEU A 11 16.33 7.67 6.18
N ALA A 12 17.59 8.09 5.97
CA ALA A 12 17.94 9.02 4.90
C ALA A 12 17.71 8.38 3.51
N ALA A 13 18.11 7.12 3.31
CA ALA A 13 17.83 6.40 2.08
C ALA A 13 16.33 6.24 1.83
N ALA A 14 15.55 5.90 2.84
CA ALA A 14 14.09 5.80 2.75
C ALA A 14 13.44 7.15 2.47
N LEU A 15 13.94 8.23 3.08
CA LEU A 15 13.47 9.59 2.80
C LEU A 15 13.77 10.00 1.35
N ILE A 16 14.97 9.70 0.84
CA ILE A 16 15.35 10.01 -0.55
C ILE A 16 14.45 9.23 -1.52
N LEU A 17 14.30 7.91 -1.34
CA LEU A 17 13.42 7.09 -2.16
C LEU A 17 11.96 7.57 -2.05
N GLY A 18 11.47 7.89 -0.86
CA GLY A 18 10.11 8.37 -0.66
C GLY A 18 9.85 9.78 -1.22
N ALA A 19 10.85 10.66 -1.22
CA ALA A 19 10.75 11.99 -1.79
C ALA A 19 10.91 11.97 -3.33
N TRP A 20 11.70 11.05 -3.87
CA TRP A 20 11.89 10.90 -5.31
C TRP A 20 10.60 10.36 -5.95
N GLY A 21 10.01 11.15 -6.83
CA GLY A 21 8.71 10.86 -7.44
C GLY A 21 7.49 11.20 -6.57
N LEU A 22 7.65 11.92 -5.44
CA LEU A 22 6.54 12.34 -4.58
C LEU A 22 5.45 13.11 -5.34
N ARG A 23 5.82 13.85 -6.38
CA ARG A 23 4.89 14.61 -7.22
C ARG A 23 4.46 13.89 -8.50
N TRP A 24 4.66 12.59 -8.59
CA TRP A 24 4.23 11.77 -9.73
C TRP A 24 2.75 11.99 -10.03
N GLY A 25 2.44 12.39 -11.28
CA GLY A 25 1.11 12.72 -11.74
C GLY A 25 0.51 14.02 -11.19
N LEU A 26 1.26 14.83 -10.45
CA LEU A 26 0.78 16.13 -9.93
C LEU A 26 1.44 17.30 -10.70
N PRO A 27 0.75 18.47 -10.80
CA PRO A 27 -0.63 18.72 -10.37
C PRO A 27 -1.66 17.98 -11.21
N SER A 28 -2.73 17.48 -10.60
CA SER A 28 -3.86 16.84 -11.30
C SER A 28 -5.05 16.72 -10.34
N GLU A 29 -6.25 16.80 -10.86
CA GLU A 29 -7.48 16.60 -10.09
C GLU A 29 -7.58 15.18 -9.52
N PHE A 30 -7.09 14.17 -10.26
CA PHE A 30 -7.24 12.75 -9.90
C PHE A 30 -5.92 12.11 -9.43
N GLY A 31 -4.76 12.73 -9.70
CA GLY A 31 -3.48 12.05 -9.55
C GLY A 31 -3.34 10.86 -10.51
N TRP A 32 -2.25 10.07 -10.36
CA TRP A 32 -2.05 8.83 -11.14
C TRP A 32 -1.96 7.59 -10.26
N ALA A 33 -2.01 7.75 -8.93
CA ALA A 33 -1.99 6.63 -8.00
C ALA A 33 -3.40 6.08 -7.78
N PRO A 34 -3.69 4.82 -8.16
CA PRO A 34 -4.96 4.19 -7.85
C PRO A 34 -5.20 4.13 -6.34
N ASP A 35 -6.47 4.24 -5.93
CA ASP A 35 -6.88 4.21 -4.53
C ASP A 35 -6.26 5.32 -3.65
N GLU A 36 -5.68 6.38 -4.24
CA GLU A 36 -5.24 7.56 -3.50
C GLU A 36 -6.46 8.32 -2.99
N VAL A 37 -6.44 8.73 -1.73
CA VAL A 37 -7.54 9.48 -1.13
C VAL A 37 -7.49 10.93 -1.58
N LEU A 38 -8.50 11.35 -2.33
CA LEU A 38 -8.59 12.69 -2.90
C LEU A 38 -9.05 13.72 -1.86
N PRO A 39 -8.63 15.01 -1.98
CA PRO A 39 -9.10 16.08 -1.11
C PRO A 39 -10.63 16.21 -1.03
N ALA A 40 -11.34 16.00 -2.14
CA ALA A 40 -12.81 16.04 -2.17
C ALA A 40 -13.44 14.92 -1.31
N GLU A 41 -12.82 13.72 -1.32
CA GLU A 41 -13.26 12.59 -0.50
C GLU A 41 -13.06 12.86 0.98
N VAL A 42 -11.95 13.52 1.35
CA VAL A 42 -11.70 13.95 2.73
C VAL A 42 -12.75 14.98 3.16
N ASP A 43 -13.08 15.96 2.31
CA ASP A 43 -14.07 16.97 2.61
C ASP A 43 -15.48 16.37 2.75
N ALA A 44 -15.84 15.43 1.88
CA ALA A 44 -17.10 14.69 1.97
C ALA A 44 -17.20 13.89 3.28
N ALA A 45 -16.14 13.18 3.66
CA ALA A 45 -16.09 12.43 4.91
C ALA A 45 -16.25 13.34 6.13
N VAL A 46 -15.59 14.51 6.15
CA VAL A 46 -15.69 15.49 7.24
C VAL A 46 -17.09 16.10 7.29
N ALA A 47 -17.66 16.51 6.15
CA ALA A 47 -19.00 17.13 6.07
C ALA A 47 -20.10 16.18 6.54
N GLN A 48 -19.97 14.91 6.25
CA GLN A 48 -20.88 13.85 6.65
C GLN A 48 -20.61 13.33 8.08
N ARG A 49 -19.67 13.94 8.83
CA ARG A 49 -19.20 13.46 10.14
C ARG A 49 -18.82 11.97 10.10
N PHE A 50 -18.17 11.58 9.01
CA PHE A 50 -17.86 10.18 8.73
C PHE A 50 -19.11 9.28 8.74
N ALA A 51 -20.27 9.81 8.31
CA ALA A 51 -21.47 9.04 8.05
C ALA A 51 -21.29 8.11 6.83
N HIS A 52 -22.25 7.21 6.60
CA HIS A 52 -22.24 6.28 5.48
C HIS A 52 -20.98 5.41 5.37
N GLY A 53 -20.60 4.83 6.51
CA GLY A 53 -19.45 3.93 6.54
C GLY A 53 -18.17 4.65 6.16
N TRP A 54 -18.03 5.88 6.65
CA TRP A 54 -16.80 6.63 6.49
C TRP A 54 -16.41 6.70 5.03
N HIS A 55 -17.15 7.41 4.25
CA HIS A 55 -16.94 7.48 2.83
C HIS A 55 -17.29 6.15 2.09
N GLY A 56 -18.07 5.27 2.71
CA GLY A 56 -18.52 4.00 2.14
C GLY A 56 -17.46 2.90 2.06
N LYS A 57 -16.18 3.24 1.89
CA LYS A 57 -15.13 2.27 1.57
C LYS A 57 -14.12 2.03 2.70
N TYR A 58 -13.77 3.05 3.49
CA TYR A 58 -12.68 2.96 4.47
C TYR A 58 -13.06 3.55 5.83
N PRO A 59 -12.44 3.08 6.95
CA PRO A 59 -12.66 3.63 8.29
C PRO A 59 -12.17 5.08 8.45
N PRO A 60 -12.66 5.82 9.48
CA PRO A 60 -12.53 7.27 9.55
C PRO A 60 -11.17 7.81 9.98
N LEU A 61 -10.34 7.04 10.70
CA LEU A 61 -9.14 7.58 11.35
C LEU A 61 -8.18 8.24 10.35
N HIS A 62 -7.94 7.60 9.21
CA HIS A 62 -7.00 8.17 8.24
C HIS A 62 -7.56 9.42 7.54
N PHE A 63 -8.87 9.48 7.29
CA PHE A 63 -9.52 10.69 6.77
C PHE A 63 -9.37 11.88 7.73
N ALA A 64 -9.49 11.64 9.04
CA ALA A 64 -9.24 12.66 10.06
C ALA A 64 -7.77 13.14 10.03
N LEU A 65 -6.81 12.22 9.88
CA LEU A 65 -5.39 12.56 9.75
C LEU A 65 -5.10 13.36 8.48
N LEU A 66 -5.70 12.99 7.34
CA LEU A 66 -5.58 13.73 6.08
C LEU A 66 -6.22 15.12 6.18
N ALA A 67 -7.38 15.24 6.83
CA ALA A 67 -8.02 16.52 7.08
C ALA A 67 -7.12 17.45 7.91
N ALA A 68 -6.50 16.93 8.97
CA ALA A 68 -5.55 17.67 9.80
C ALA A 68 -4.27 18.03 9.03
N ALA A 69 -3.66 17.09 8.30
CA ALA A 69 -2.45 17.31 7.52
C ALA A 69 -2.64 18.34 6.39
N SER A 70 -3.83 18.39 5.79
CA SER A 70 -4.17 19.34 4.72
C SER A 70 -4.70 20.69 5.22
N ALA A 71 -4.95 20.84 6.53
CA ALA A 71 -5.45 22.10 7.09
C ALA A 71 -4.51 23.31 6.85
N PRO A 72 -3.18 23.20 6.99
CA PRO A 72 -2.28 24.30 6.66
C PRO A 72 -2.38 24.75 5.20
N ALA A 73 -2.50 23.83 4.25
CA ALA A 73 -2.65 24.15 2.84
C ALA A 73 -3.97 24.89 2.55
N ARG A 74 -5.07 24.49 3.21
CA ARG A 74 -6.36 25.21 3.13
C ARG A 74 -6.28 26.62 3.71
N LEU A 75 -5.62 26.77 4.86
CA LEU A 75 -5.43 28.08 5.50
C LEU A 75 -4.57 29.00 4.64
N ALA A 76 -3.42 28.49 4.17
CA ALA A 76 -2.53 29.24 3.27
C ALA A 76 -3.25 29.67 1.99
N GLY A 77 -4.06 28.80 1.38
CA GLY A 77 -4.87 29.12 0.22
C GLY A 77 -5.86 30.26 0.46
N ARG A 78 -6.51 30.27 1.62
CA ARG A 78 -7.43 31.37 2.00
C ARG A 78 -6.70 32.69 2.23
N VAL A 79 -5.57 32.66 2.94
CA VAL A 79 -4.79 33.88 3.27
C VAL A 79 -4.09 34.43 2.05
N ALA A 80 -3.53 33.59 1.19
CA ALA A 80 -2.76 33.98 0.02
C ALA A 80 -3.62 34.08 -1.26
N GLY A 81 -4.93 33.88 -1.21
CA GLY A 81 -5.82 33.96 -2.36
C GLY A 81 -5.52 32.95 -3.47
N TRP A 82 -5.09 31.71 -3.09
CA TRP A 82 -4.83 30.67 -4.09
C TRP A 82 -6.11 30.23 -4.78
N ASP A 83 -6.00 29.91 -6.08
CA ASP A 83 -7.08 29.26 -6.79
C ASP A 83 -7.35 27.82 -6.29
N ALA A 84 -8.47 27.27 -6.69
CA ALA A 84 -8.90 25.95 -6.25
C ALA A 84 -7.91 24.83 -6.67
N ALA A 85 -7.30 24.94 -7.85
CA ALA A 85 -6.37 23.96 -8.36
C ALA A 85 -5.08 23.91 -7.54
N ARG A 86 -4.55 25.09 -7.18
CA ARG A 86 -3.36 25.19 -6.31
C ARG A 86 -3.62 24.67 -4.91
N VAL A 87 -4.80 24.98 -4.34
CA VAL A 87 -5.20 24.44 -3.02
C VAL A 87 -5.32 22.91 -3.08
N HIS A 88 -5.92 22.39 -4.15
CA HIS A 88 -6.05 20.96 -4.38
C HIS A 88 -4.68 20.27 -4.45
N ASP A 89 -3.76 20.76 -5.29
CA ASP A 89 -2.40 20.23 -5.44
C ASP A 89 -1.62 20.25 -4.11
N ALA A 90 -1.70 21.35 -3.36
CA ALA A 90 -1.07 21.46 -2.05
C ALA A 90 -1.64 20.45 -1.03
N ARG A 91 -2.94 20.17 -1.08
CA ARG A 91 -3.58 19.17 -0.23
C ARG A 91 -3.19 17.74 -0.62
N MET A 92 -3.15 17.42 -1.92
CA MET A 92 -2.64 16.14 -2.41
C MET A 92 -1.20 15.90 -1.94
N THR A 93 -0.34 16.92 -2.11
CA THR A 93 1.05 16.88 -1.64
C THR A 93 1.13 16.68 -0.13
N SER A 94 0.25 17.34 0.66
CA SER A 94 0.20 17.16 2.13
C SER A 94 -0.17 15.72 2.53
N GLY A 95 -1.10 15.09 1.82
CA GLY A 95 -1.48 13.68 2.04
C GLY A 95 -0.30 12.74 1.77
N ARG A 96 0.45 12.96 0.68
CA ARG A 96 1.65 12.19 0.34
C ARG A 96 2.78 12.39 1.36
N LEU A 97 2.97 13.62 1.84
CA LEU A 97 3.95 13.91 2.90
C LEU A 97 3.57 13.23 4.22
N LEU A 98 2.28 13.13 4.55
CA LEU A 98 1.82 12.35 5.71
C LEU A 98 2.18 10.87 5.55
N SER A 99 1.95 10.27 4.39
CA SER A 99 2.34 8.88 4.12
C SER A 99 3.86 8.69 4.24
N LEU A 100 4.65 9.62 3.73
CA LEU A 100 6.11 9.61 3.86
C LEU A 100 6.56 9.69 5.32
N ALA A 101 5.98 10.59 6.10
CA ALA A 101 6.29 10.70 7.53
C ALA A 101 5.94 9.41 8.30
N LEU A 102 4.77 8.82 8.02
CA LEU A 102 4.36 7.56 8.63
C LEU A 102 5.26 6.39 8.19
N SER A 103 5.75 6.38 6.95
CA SER A 103 6.70 5.38 6.46
C SER A 103 8.02 5.40 7.24
N LEU A 104 8.56 6.59 7.48
CA LEU A 104 9.75 6.75 8.34
C LEU A 104 9.45 6.32 9.77
N GLY A 105 8.24 6.61 10.27
CA GLY A 105 7.73 6.11 11.54
C GLY A 105 7.72 4.59 11.62
N VAL A 106 7.26 3.88 10.57
CA VAL A 106 7.31 2.40 10.47
C VAL A 106 8.74 1.90 10.69
N LEU A 107 9.72 2.48 9.98
CA LEU A 107 11.12 2.03 10.06
C LEU A 107 11.73 2.26 11.45
N LEU A 108 11.40 3.39 12.09
CA LEU A 108 11.79 3.65 13.48
C LEU A 108 11.20 2.63 14.46
N VAL A 109 9.94 2.25 14.25
CA VAL A 109 9.28 1.26 15.10
C VAL A 109 9.86 -0.14 14.86
N VAL A 110 10.12 -0.54 13.61
CA VAL A 110 10.77 -1.81 13.27
C VAL A 110 12.17 -1.89 13.88
N TYR A 111 12.94 -0.79 13.84
CA TYR A 111 14.21 -0.72 14.58
C TYR A 111 14.01 -0.97 16.10
N ARG A 112 12.97 -0.38 16.70
CA ARG A 112 12.65 -0.60 18.13
C ARG A 112 12.23 -2.05 18.39
N CYS A 113 11.49 -2.70 17.48
CA CYS A 113 11.18 -4.13 17.58
C CYS A 113 12.45 -5.00 17.63
N GLY A 114 13.43 -4.73 16.76
CA GLY A 114 14.72 -5.42 16.79
C GLY A 114 15.46 -5.21 18.14
N ARG A 115 15.42 -4.02 18.71
CA ARG A 115 15.98 -3.78 20.06
C ARG A 115 15.25 -4.55 21.16
N GLU A 116 13.93 -4.66 21.07
CA GLU A 116 13.16 -5.47 22.03
C GLU A 116 13.44 -6.98 21.87
N THR A 117 13.89 -7.45 20.71
CA THR A 117 14.34 -8.84 20.50
C THR A 117 15.82 -9.06 20.83
N GLY A 118 16.50 -8.05 21.35
CA GLY A 118 17.87 -8.13 21.89
C GLY A 118 18.97 -7.64 20.95
N ASP A 119 18.67 -7.27 19.69
CA ASP A 119 19.68 -6.84 18.71
C ASP A 119 19.30 -5.57 17.95
N ALA A 120 19.94 -4.46 18.29
CA ALA A 120 19.75 -3.19 17.58
C ALA A 120 20.23 -3.22 16.13
N ARG A 121 21.25 -4.03 15.77
CA ARG A 121 21.72 -4.20 14.38
C ARG A 121 20.68 -4.96 13.56
N ALA A 122 20.10 -6.01 14.14
CA ALA A 122 18.99 -6.72 13.52
C ALA A 122 17.82 -5.79 13.22
N GLY A 123 17.49 -4.88 14.14
CA GLY A 123 16.45 -3.87 13.93
C GLY A 123 16.74 -2.90 12.79
N VAL A 124 18.00 -2.43 12.63
CA VAL A 124 18.40 -1.58 11.50
C VAL A 124 18.28 -2.32 10.16
N LEU A 125 18.78 -3.56 10.12
CA LEU A 125 18.74 -4.37 8.90
C LEU A 125 17.31 -4.81 8.55
N ALA A 126 16.46 -5.07 9.54
CA ALA A 126 15.04 -5.30 9.33
C ALA A 126 14.34 -4.07 8.73
N GLY A 127 14.61 -2.88 9.27
CA GLY A 127 14.13 -1.62 8.71
C GLY A 127 14.60 -1.41 7.26
N ALA A 128 15.86 -1.72 6.95
CA ALA A 128 16.39 -1.64 5.60
C ALA A 128 15.68 -2.61 4.63
N LEU A 129 15.48 -3.88 5.03
CA LEU A 129 14.78 -4.87 4.21
C LEU A 129 13.34 -4.44 3.91
N LEU A 130 12.62 -3.91 4.91
CA LEU A 130 11.26 -3.43 4.72
C LEU A 130 11.21 -2.18 3.84
N ALA A 131 12.08 -1.20 4.08
CA ALA A 131 12.16 0.02 3.28
C ALA A 131 12.42 -0.25 1.79
N LEU A 132 13.16 -1.32 1.50
CA LEU A 132 13.57 -1.74 0.15
C LEU A 132 12.65 -2.83 -0.44
N SER A 133 11.56 -3.21 0.23
CA SER A 133 10.52 -4.06 -0.35
C SER A 133 9.75 -3.29 -1.43
N VAL A 134 9.47 -3.92 -2.57
CA VAL A 134 8.98 -3.23 -3.78
C VAL A 134 7.74 -2.36 -3.58
N PRO A 135 6.68 -2.78 -2.87
CA PRO A 135 5.50 -1.92 -2.67
C PRO A 135 5.76 -0.74 -1.72
N PHE A 136 6.71 -0.87 -0.79
CA PHE A 136 6.91 0.12 0.26
C PHE A 136 7.27 1.52 -0.27
N PRO A 137 8.25 1.72 -1.19
CA PRO A 137 8.54 3.02 -1.77
C PRO A 137 7.36 3.66 -2.49
N TYR A 138 6.54 2.85 -3.19
CA TYR A 138 5.33 3.33 -3.87
C TYR A 138 4.30 3.88 -2.87
N TYR A 139 3.94 3.08 -1.85
CA TYR A 139 2.93 3.47 -0.86
C TYR A 139 3.44 4.48 0.17
N ALA A 140 4.75 4.66 0.30
CA ALA A 140 5.35 5.70 1.13
C ALA A 140 5.17 7.12 0.56
N LYS A 141 4.91 7.27 -0.75
CA LYS A 141 4.80 8.55 -1.45
C LYS A 141 3.44 8.79 -2.13
N THR A 142 2.45 7.94 -1.88
CA THR A 142 1.08 8.09 -2.34
C THR A 142 0.13 8.21 -1.14
N ALA A 143 -0.97 8.96 -1.27
CA ALA A 143 -1.91 9.19 -0.17
C ALA A 143 -2.89 8.00 0.00
N ASN A 144 -2.35 6.78 -0.05
CA ASN A 144 -3.08 5.52 0.19
C ASN A 144 -3.09 5.17 1.69
N LEU A 145 -3.94 4.21 2.07
CA LEU A 145 -4.05 3.76 3.45
C LEU A 145 -3.05 2.66 3.84
N ASP A 146 -2.25 2.14 2.88
CA ASP A 146 -1.42 0.95 3.10
C ASP A 146 -0.26 1.20 4.07
N VAL A 147 0.50 2.28 3.91
CA VAL A 147 1.55 2.66 4.87
C VAL A 147 0.96 3.20 6.18
N PRO A 148 -0.11 4.03 6.19
CA PRO A 148 -0.74 4.45 7.44
C PRO A 148 -1.18 3.31 8.36
N TYR A 149 -1.90 2.30 7.86
CA TYR A 149 -2.28 1.19 8.74
C TYR A 149 -1.09 0.32 9.14
N LEU A 150 -0.07 0.18 8.26
CA LEU A 150 1.17 -0.52 8.56
C LEU A 150 1.94 0.15 9.72
N PHE A 151 1.88 1.49 9.84
CA PHE A 151 2.47 2.21 10.97
C PHE A 151 1.82 1.81 12.30
N TRP A 152 0.50 1.78 12.36
CA TRP A 152 -0.22 1.34 13.55
C TRP A 152 0.01 -0.14 13.85
N PHE A 153 0.06 -0.97 12.81
CA PHE A 153 0.43 -2.38 12.98
C PHE A 153 1.84 -2.53 13.51
N ALA A 154 2.83 -1.82 12.99
CA ALA A 154 4.20 -1.85 13.51
C ALA A 154 4.26 -1.46 15.00
N LEU A 155 3.52 -0.42 15.41
CA LEU A 155 3.38 -0.04 16.82
C LEU A 155 2.75 -1.17 17.64
N SER A 156 1.71 -1.83 17.13
CA SER A 156 1.11 -2.98 17.83
C SER A 156 2.11 -4.12 18.00
N VAL A 157 2.94 -4.43 16.99
CA VAL A 157 4.02 -5.43 17.09
C VAL A 157 5.06 -5.03 18.15
N LEU A 158 5.44 -3.76 18.23
CA LEU A 158 6.37 -3.28 19.26
C LEU A 158 5.81 -3.51 20.66
N PHE A 159 4.56 -3.13 20.90
CA PHE A 159 3.93 -3.31 22.21
C PHE A 159 3.57 -4.77 22.49
N PHE A 160 3.26 -5.57 21.47
CA PHE A 160 3.17 -7.03 21.59
C PHE A 160 4.47 -7.65 22.10
N LEU A 161 5.61 -7.30 21.52
CA LEU A 161 6.92 -7.75 21.98
C LEU A 161 7.21 -7.32 23.42
N ARG A 162 6.85 -6.07 23.78
CA ARG A 162 6.99 -5.57 25.15
C ARG A 162 6.08 -6.28 26.15
N ALA A 163 4.83 -6.49 25.78
CA ALA A 163 3.85 -7.25 26.58
C ALA A 163 4.37 -8.66 26.88
N LEU A 164 4.92 -9.34 25.87
CA LEU A 164 5.51 -10.68 26.05
C LEU A 164 6.78 -10.67 26.91
N ARG A 165 7.61 -9.64 26.81
CA ARG A 165 8.87 -9.57 27.58
C ARG A 165 8.69 -9.05 29.00
N ARG A 166 7.94 -7.96 29.15
CA ARG A 166 7.86 -7.18 30.40
C ARG A 166 6.62 -7.52 31.22
N GLY A 167 5.53 -7.94 30.55
CA GLY A 167 4.26 -8.25 31.20
C GLY A 167 3.55 -7.05 31.84
N ARG A 168 3.96 -5.80 31.51
CA ARG A 168 3.36 -4.58 32.09
C ARG A 168 1.98 -4.33 31.51
N ALA A 169 1.01 -3.98 32.33
CA ALA A 169 -0.37 -3.70 31.90
C ALA A 169 -0.44 -2.59 30.83
N ALA A 170 0.40 -1.55 30.94
CA ALA A 170 0.47 -0.49 29.94
C ALA A 170 0.87 -0.98 28.55
N ASP A 171 1.75 -1.99 28.44
CA ASP A 171 2.14 -2.54 27.13
C ASP A 171 0.96 -3.24 26.43
N PHE A 172 0.06 -3.89 27.18
CA PHE A 172 -1.18 -4.47 26.65
C PHE A 172 -2.18 -3.38 26.22
N GLY A 173 -2.29 -2.30 27.00
CA GLY A 173 -3.14 -1.15 26.63
C GLY A 173 -2.65 -0.44 25.36
N PHE A 174 -1.34 -0.18 25.26
CA PHE A 174 -0.78 0.42 24.04
C PHE A 174 -0.85 -0.50 22.82
N PHE A 175 -0.70 -1.82 23.02
CA PHE A 175 -0.99 -2.78 21.96
C PHE A 175 -2.44 -2.65 21.46
N ALA A 176 -3.40 -2.66 22.38
CA ALA A 176 -4.81 -2.57 22.07
C ALA A 176 -5.18 -1.26 21.35
N LEU A 177 -4.62 -0.13 21.81
CA LEU A 177 -4.80 1.18 21.16
C LEU A 177 -4.22 1.19 19.74
N ALA A 178 -3.00 0.67 19.54
CA ALA A 178 -2.37 0.61 18.22
C ALA A 178 -3.12 -0.35 17.28
N ALA A 179 -3.62 -1.49 17.80
CA ALA A 179 -4.46 -2.42 17.07
C ALA A 179 -5.78 -1.78 16.62
N ALA A 180 -6.47 -1.08 17.54
CA ALA A 180 -7.67 -0.33 17.23
C ALA A 180 -7.43 0.75 16.15
N ALA A 181 -6.31 1.47 16.23
CA ALA A 181 -5.93 2.47 15.24
C ALA A 181 -5.62 1.84 13.86
N ALA A 182 -4.99 0.67 13.81
CA ALA A 182 -4.75 -0.05 12.56
C ALA A 182 -6.08 -0.42 11.86
N VAL A 183 -7.03 -1.01 12.62
CA VAL A 183 -8.36 -1.38 12.10
C VAL A 183 -9.18 -0.14 11.73
N ALA A 184 -9.13 0.92 12.55
CA ALA A 184 -9.81 2.19 12.27
C ALA A 184 -9.17 2.99 11.11
N THR A 185 -8.03 2.55 10.59
CA THR A 185 -7.39 3.09 9.38
C THR A 185 -7.76 2.27 8.14
N LYS A 186 -7.70 0.92 8.23
CA LYS A 186 -8.02 0.02 7.12
C LYS A 186 -8.57 -1.30 7.65
N ASP A 187 -9.78 -1.65 7.23
CA ASP A 187 -10.53 -2.79 7.77
C ASP A 187 -9.75 -4.10 7.76
N GLN A 188 -9.06 -4.41 6.67
CA GLN A 188 -8.29 -5.66 6.57
C GLN A 188 -7.33 -5.91 7.75
N ALA A 189 -6.95 -4.86 8.49
CA ALA A 189 -6.09 -4.98 9.65
C ALA A 189 -6.73 -5.80 10.79
N PHE A 190 -8.08 -5.96 10.84
CA PHE A 190 -8.73 -6.81 11.84
C PHE A 190 -8.15 -8.23 11.86
N ALA A 191 -7.84 -8.74 10.66
CA ALA A 191 -7.33 -10.10 10.48
C ALA A 191 -5.98 -10.35 11.17
N LEU A 192 -5.18 -9.30 11.40
CA LEU A 192 -3.94 -9.39 12.18
C LEU A 192 -4.19 -9.79 13.64
N TYR A 193 -5.39 -9.50 14.16
CA TYR A 193 -5.68 -9.57 15.59
C TYR A 193 -6.58 -10.74 15.98
N VAL A 194 -7.18 -11.46 15.03
CA VAL A 194 -8.10 -12.59 15.30
C VAL A 194 -7.44 -13.70 16.12
N LEU A 195 -6.18 -14.06 15.82
CA LEU A 195 -5.41 -14.99 16.65
C LEU A 195 -4.52 -14.28 17.67
N THR A 196 -4.11 -13.04 17.41
CA THR A 196 -3.16 -12.33 18.27
C THR A 196 -3.76 -11.95 19.62
N VAL A 197 -5.03 -11.51 19.64
CA VAL A 197 -5.71 -11.18 20.90
C VAL A 197 -5.92 -12.42 21.78
N PRO A 198 -6.49 -13.54 21.27
CA PRO A 198 -6.57 -14.79 22.03
C PRO A 198 -5.19 -15.28 22.54
N PHE A 199 -4.15 -15.16 21.72
CA PHE A 199 -2.79 -15.51 22.15
C PHE A 199 -2.33 -14.66 23.34
N LEU A 200 -2.57 -13.35 23.32
CA LEU A 200 -2.24 -12.46 24.46
C LEU A 200 -3.10 -12.77 25.69
N VAL A 201 -4.37 -13.07 25.52
CA VAL A 201 -5.25 -13.53 26.63
C VAL A 201 -4.68 -14.81 27.25
N TRP A 202 -4.33 -15.79 26.42
CA TRP A 202 -3.68 -17.02 26.91
C TRP A 202 -2.38 -16.72 27.68
N GLU A 203 -1.55 -15.80 27.18
CA GLU A 203 -0.31 -15.42 27.85
C GLU A 203 -0.57 -14.73 29.21
N ILE A 204 -1.61 -13.89 29.31
CA ILE A 204 -2.03 -13.29 30.57
C ILE A 204 -2.49 -14.35 31.55
N VAL A 205 -3.36 -15.26 31.12
CA VAL A 205 -3.87 -16.37 31.96
C VAL A 205 -2.73 -17.25 32.44
N ARG A 206 -1.81 -17.62 31.55
CA ARG A 206 -0.63 -18.43 31.88
C ARG A 206 0.23 -17.77 32.94
N ARG A 207 0.52 -16.46 32.80
CA ARG A 207 1.30 -15.70 33.78
C ARG A 207 0.56 -15.58 35.11
N ARG A 208 -0.75 -15.29 35.06
CA ARG A 208 -1.57 -15.10 36.23
C ARG A 208 -1.63 -16.35 37.09
N ARG A 209 -1.75 -17.54 36.46
CA ARG A 209 -1.70 -18.83 37.17
C ARG A 209 -0.38 -19.04 37.91
N ALA A 210 0.73 -18.54 37.37
CA ALA A 210 2.04 -18.61 38.02
C ALA A 210 2.20 -17.57 39.16
N GLU A 211 1.43 -16.47 39.14
CA GLU A 211 1.46 -15.40 40.15
C GLU A 211 0.60 -15.70 41.40
N GLY A 212 -0.32 -16.70 41.34
CA GLY A 212 -1.14 -17.11 42.49
C GLY A 212 -2.64 -17.20 42.19
N PRO A 213 -3.49 -17.49 43.19
CA PRO A 213 -4.91 -17.87 43.02
C PRO A 213 -5.87 -16.71 42.76
N LEU A 214 -5.40 -15.47 42.56
CA LEU A 214 -6.29 -14.35 42.29
C LEU A 214 -7.04 -14.50 40.98
N SER A 215 -8.26 -13.98 40.93
CA SER A 215 -9.12 -14.06 39.74
C SER A 215 -8.46 -13.44 38.49
N VAL A 216 -8.43 -14.19 37.39
CA VAL A 216 -7.96 -13.71 36.08
C VAL A 216 -8.75 -12.51 35.59
N TRP A 217 -10.05 -12.45 35.93
CA TRP A 217 -10.95 -11.36 35.51
C TRP A 217 -10.63 -10.02 36.16
N ALA A 218 -9.95 -10.00 37.30
CA ALA A 218 -9.48 -8.78 37.95
C ALA A 218 -8.09 -8.31 37.44
N ASP A 219 -7.54 -8.97 36.42
CA ASP A 219 -6.23 -8.60 35.87
C ASP A 219 -6.30 -7.35 35.00
N ARG A 220 -5.61 -6.29 35.43
CA ARG A 220 -5.53 -5.02 34.70
C ARG A 220 -5.03 -5.17 33.27
N ARG A 221 -4.17 -6.17 32.98
CA ARG A 221 -3.67 -6.48 31.63
C ARG A 221 -4.81 -6.89 30.72
N LEU A 222 -5.69 -7.77 31.22
CA LEU A 222 -6.88 -8.23 30.50
C LEU A 222 -7.89 -7.09 30.26
N ALA A 223 -8.15 -6.29 31.29
CA ALA A 223 -9.05 -5.15 31.17
C ALA A 223 -8.56 -4.13 30.12
N LEU A 224 -7.29 -3.75 30.14
CA LEU A 224 -6.71 -2.82 29.16
C LEU A 224 -6.67 -3.43 27.74
N LEU A 225 -6.44 -4.73 27.61
CA LEU A 225 -6.43 -5.41 26.32
C LEU A 225 -7.83 -5.44 25.71
N LEU A 226 -8.84 -5.91 26.44
CA LEU A 226 -10.19 -6.16 25.91
C LEU A 226 -11.07 -4.91 25.99
N VAL A 227 -11.28 -4.37 27.21
CA VAL A 227 -12.18 -3.23 27.39
C VAL A 227 -11.54 -1.95 26.83
N GLY A 228 -10.24 -1.72 27.12
CA GLY A 228 -9.51 -0.59 26.57
C GLY A 228 -9.44 -0.65 25.04
N GLY A 229 -9.22 -1.83 24.47
CA GLY A 229 -9.20 -2.03 23.03
C GLY A 229 -10.56 -1.79 22.37
N ALA A 230 -11.64 -2.33 22.93
CA ALA A 230 -13.01 -2.10 22.45
C ALA A 230 -13.39 -0.63 22.51
N ALA A 231 -13.09 0.05 23.64
CA ALA A 231 -13.34 1.48 23.79
C ALA A 231 -12.53 2.33 22.79
N ALA A 232 -11.24 2.02 22.62
CA ALA A 232 -10.41 2.70 21.63
C ALA A 232 -10.94 2.51 20.21
N PHE A 233 -11.39 1.29 19.85
CA PHE A 233 -11.98 1.04 18.54
C PHE A 233 -13.33 1.74 18.37
N ALA A 234 -14.18 1.76 19.39
CA ALA A 234 -15.45 2.48 19.33
C ALA A 234 -15.26 3.99 19.08
N VAL A 235 -14.21 4.59 19.66
CA VAL A 235 -13.85 5.99 19.44
C VAL A 235 -13.22 6.18 18.06
N LEU A 236 -12.10 5.50 17.78
CA LEU A 236 -11.30 5.69 16.57
C LEU A 236 -12.02 5.18 15.31
N GLY A 237 -12.81 4.13 15.44
CA GLY A 237 -13.65 3.57 14.39
C GLY A 237 -14.98 4.29 14.19
N GLY A 238 -15.27 5.34 14.95
CA GLY A 238 -16.46 6.17 14.77
C GLY A 238 -17.77 5.58 15.31
N ALA A 239 -17.77 4.39 15.89
CA ALA A 239 -18.98 3.75 16.41
C ALA A 239 -19.68 4.59 17.48
N LEU A 240 -18.90 5.32 18.30
CA LEU A 240 -19.43 6.21 19.34
C LEU A 240 -20.09 7.47 18.75
N PHE A 241 -19.56 8.01 17.66
CA PHE A 241 -20.00 9.29 17.09
C PHE A 241 -21.04 9.12 15.99
N ASN A 242 -21.01 7.96 15.30
CA ASN A 242 -21.93 7.63 14.21
C ASN A 242 -22.23 6.12 14.18
N PRO A 243 -23.03 5.61 15.13
CA PRO A 243 -23.34 4.19 15.23
C PRO A 243 -24.05 3.65 13.97
N GLY A 244 -24.94 4.45 13.35
CA GLY A 244 -25.64 4.07 12.13
C GLY A 244 -24.68 3.88 10.94
N GLY A 245 -23.76 4.82 10.72
CA GLY A 245 -22.73 4.73 9.70
C GLY A 245 -21.77 3.56 9.97
N TRP A 246 -21.39 3.33 11.21
CA TRP A 246 -20.56 2.20 11.61
C TRP A 246 -21.22 0.85 11.29
N ILE A 247 -22.49 0.68 11.63
CA ILE A 247 -23.26 -0.55 11.32
C ILE A 247 -23.37 -0.74 9.80
N ALA A 248 -23.63 0.33 9.05
CA ALA A 248 -23.70 0.27 7.58
C ALA A 248 -22.36 -0.17 6.97
N HIS A 249 -21.25 0.36 7.48
CA HIS A 249 -19.91 -0.02 7.05
C HIS A 249 -19.57 -1.48 7.37
N VAL A 250 -19.88 -1.94 8.59
CA VAL A 250 -19.67 -3.36 8.97
C VAL A 250 -20.47 -4.28 8.06
N ARG A 251 -21.72 -3.94 7.73
CA ARG A 251 -22.53 -4.72 6.78
C ARG A 251 -21.94 -4.74 5.37
N LEU A 252 -21.39 -3.62 4.91
CA LEU A 252 -20.71 -3.53 3.62
C LEU A 252 -19.48 -4.46 3.58
N ILE A 253 -18.61 -4.37 4.58
CA ILE A 253 -17.36 -5.13 4.64
C ILE A 253 -17.61 -6.63 4.84
N ALA A 254 -18.53 -7.00 5.73
CA ALA A 254 -18.89 -8.40 5.98
C ALA A 254 -19.72 -9.04 4.84
N GLY A 255 -20.34 -8.21 3.99
CA GLY A 255 -21.20 -8.63 2.90
C GLY A 255 -20.57 -8.40 1.50
N PRO A 256 -21.10 -7.46 0.71
CA PRO A 256 -20.74 -7.29 -0.71
C PRO A 256 -19.24 -7.08 -0.95
N ALA A 257 -18.56 -6.29 -0.11
CA ALA A 257 -17.15 -5.98 -0.30
C ALA A 257 -16.24 -7.20 -0.10
N SER A 258 -16.63 -8.19 0.71
CA SER A 258 -15.85 -9.42 0.93
C SER A 258 -15.88 -10.38 -0.27
N THR A 259 -16.81 -10.19 -1.19
CA THR A 259 -17.01 -11.10 -2.33
C THR A 259 -16.72 -10.45 -3.68
N ALA A 260 -16.69 -9.11 -3.75
CA ALA A 260 -16.62 -8.34 -5.00
C ALA A 260 -15.36 -8.60 -5.84
N PHE A 261 -14.26 -9.03 -5.22
CA PHE A 261 -12.96 -9.19 -5.89
C PHE A 261 -12.41 -10.61 -5.81
N ARG A 262 -13.25 -11.61 -5.61
CA ARG A 262 -12.81 -13.01 -5.57
C ARG A 262 -12.16 -13.41 -6.89
N MET A 263 -10.96 -13.99 -6.79
CA MET A 263 -10.17 -14.47 -7.93
C MET A 263 -9.97 -15.99 -7.92
N PHE A 264 -10.29 -16.63 -6.80
CA PHE A 264 -10.07 -18.06 -6.58
C PHE A 264 -11.36 -18.73 -6.10
N ASP A 265 -11.50 -20.02 -6.43
CA ASP A 265 -12.63 -20.83 -6.00
C ASP A 265 -12.65 -21.04 -4.48
N GLN A 266 -13.84 -21.27 -3.93
CA GLN A 266 -14.02 -21.51 -2.49
C GLN A 266 -13.59 -22.92 -2.04
N GLY A 267 -13.31 -23.82 -2.97
CA GLY A 267 -12.85 -25.17 -2.70
C GLY A 267 -11.38 -25.24 -2.24
N LEU A 268 -10.95 -26.43 -1.83
CA LEU A 268 -9.57 -26.67 -1.39
C LEU A 268 -8.55 -26.31 -2.48
N SER A 269 -8.85 -26.64 -3.74
CA SER A 269 -7.99 -26.32 -4.89
C SER A 269 -7.77 -24.82 -5.04
N GLY A 270 -8.82 -24.00 -4.89
CA GLY A 270 -8.72 -22.54 -4.95
C GLY A 270 -7.89 -21.97 -3.79
N HIS A 271 -8.03 -22.50 -2.57
CA HIS A 271 -7.21 -22.10 -1.43
C HIS A 271 -5.73 -22.46 -1.62
N VAL A 272 -5.42 -23.64 -2.16
CA VAL A 272 -4.04 -24.05 -2.47
C VAL A 272 -3.45 -23.15 -3.56
N ALA A 273 -4.20 -22.87 -4.62
CA ALA A 273 -3.79 -21.95 -5.68
C ALA A 273 -3.54 -20.53 -5.16
N LEU A 274 -4.41 -20.03 -4.27
CA LEU A 274 -4.23 -18.73 -3.61
C LEU A 274 -2.98 -18.70 -2.72
N LEU A 275 -2.69 -19.76 -1.95
CA LEU A 275 -1.48 -19.85 -1.14
C LEU A 275 -0.22 -19.85 -2.01
N ALA A 276 -0.21 -20.59 -3.12
CA ALA A 276 0.88 -20.58 -4.07
C ALA A 276 1.07 -19.18 -4.69
N GLN A 277 -0.03 -18.52 -5.04
CA GLN A 277 0.01 -17.15 -5.56
C GLN A 277 0.47 -16.14 -4.49
N THR A 278 0.05 -16.31 -3.24
CA THR A 278 0.51 -15.49 -2.10
C THR A 278 2.03 -15.63 -1.90
N ALA A 279 2.57 -16.84 -2.03
CA ALA A 279 4.02 -17.06 -1.96
C ALA A 279 4.78 -16.38 -3.11
N ARG A 280 4.25 -16.40 -4.34
CA ARG A 280 4.82 -15.66 -5.50
C ARG A 280 4.80 -14.16 -5.25
N HIS A 281 3.67 -13.62 -4.79
CA HIS A 281 3.57 -12.19 -4.43
C HIS A 281 4.56 -11.82 -3.33
N LEU A 282 4.74 -12.66 -2.31
CA LEU A 282 5.70 -12.42 -1.25
C LEU A 282 7.14 -12.41 -1.76
N ALA A 283 7.48 -13.32 -2.69
CA ALA A 283 8.78 -13.32 -3.37
C ALA A 283 8.98 -12.05 -4.23
N PHE A 284 7.93 -11.56 -4.88
CA PHE A 284 7.95 -10.28 -5.59
C PHE A 284 8.14 -9.11 -4.62
N VAL A 285 7.39 -9.05 -3.53
CA VAL A 285 7.43 -7.99 -2.52
C VAL A 285 8.82 -7.86 -1.91
N MET A 286 9.37 -8.94 -1.39
CA MET A 286 10.65 -8.91 -0.68
C MET A 286 11.87 -9.02 -1.59
N GLY A 287 11.73 -9.66 -2.75
CA GLY A 287 12.83 -10.13 -3.58
C GLY A 287 13.46 -11.42 -3.02
N GLY A 288 13.91 -12.30 -3.91
CA GLY A 288 14.44 -13.62 -3.54
C GLY A 288 15.53 -13.58 -2.45
N PRO A 289 16.60 -12.75 -2.59
CA PRO A 289 17.65 -12.68 -1.57
C PRO A 289 17.16 -12.23 -0.19
N SER A 290 16.24 -11.28 -0.11
CA SER A 290 15.67 -10.81 1.17
C SER A 290 14.74 -11.86 1.79
N LEU A 291 13.96 -12.57 0.98
CA LEU A 291 13.12 -13.67 1.43
C LEU A 291 13.98 -14.83 1.96
N LEU A 292 15.07 -15.20 1.27
CA LEU A 292 16.01 -16.20 1.75
C LEU A 292 16.67 -15.79 3.09
N ALA A 293 17.02 -14.51 3.24
CA ALA A 293 17.52 -14.00 4.53
C ALA A 293 16.46 -14.12 5.63
N ALA A 294 15.17 -13.86 5.33
CA ALA A 294 14.09 -14.01 6.28
C ALA A 294 13.89 -15.48 6.69
N LEU A 295 13.91 -16.41 5.73
CA LEU A 295 13.82 -17.86 6.00
C LEU A 295 15.01 -18.35 6.83
N ALA A 296 16.24 -17.92 6.52
CA ALA A 296 17.41 -18.23 7.33
C ALA A 296 17.28 -17.71 8.77
N GLY A 297 16.76 -16.49 8.94
CA GLY A 297 16.49 -15.91 10.25
C GLY A 297 15.43 -16.67 11.03
N LEU A 298 14.40 -17.18 10.36
CA LEU A 298 13.38 -18.04 10.95
C LEU A 298 13.99 -19.37 11.45
N VAL A 299 14.84 -20.01 10.64
CA VAL A 299 15.58 -21.21 11.04
C VAL A 299 16.48 -20.94 12.24
N PHE A 300 17.18 -19.82 12.27
CA PHE A 300 18.03 -19.45 13.42
C PHE A 300 17.20 -19.20 14.68
N ALA A 301 16.09 -18.50 14.58
CA ALA A 301 15.20 -18.29 15.72
C ALA A 301 14.58 -19.61 16.21
N GLY A 302 14.24 -20.51 15.29
CA GLY A 302 13.69 -21.84 15.62
C GLY A 302 14.66 -22.78 16.29
N ARG A 303 15.99 -22.64 16.05
CA ARG A 303 17.04 -23.44 16.71
C ARG A 303 17.26 -23.04 18.16
N ASP A 304 17.05 -21.77 18.51
CA ASP A 304 17.13 -21.24 19.89
C ASP A 304 15.79 -20.60 20.28
N ARG A 305 14.78 -21.46 20.38
CA ARG A 305 13.38 -21.03 20.65
C ARG A 305 13.25 -20.29 21.97
N ALA A 306 14.00 -20.67 22.99
CA ALA A 306 13.92 -20.06 24.31
C ALA A 306 14.32 -18.58 24.26
N HIS A 307 15.44 -18.28 23.61
CA HIS A 307 15.95 -16.92 23.45
C HIS A 307 15.10 -16.07 22.50
N HIS A 308 14.61 -16.67 21.41
CA HIS A 308 13.86 -15.97 20.37
C HIS A 308 12.33 -16.10 20.47
N ARG A 309 11.79 -16.62 21.60
CA ARG A 309 10.35 -16.81 21.80
C ARG A 309 9.51 -15.56 21.46
N PRO A 310 9.85 -14.34 21.92
CA PRO A 310 9.07 -13.16 21.56
C PRO A 310 9.10 -12.85 20.06
N LEU A 311 10.24 -13.05 19.39
CA LEU A 311 10.37 -12.88 17.95
C LEU A 311 9.54 -13.91 17.20
N LEU A 312 9.60 -15.20 17.57
CA LEU A 312 8.78 -16.27 16.98
C LEU A 312 7.30 -16.01 17.16
N ALA A 313 6.88 -15.43 18.29
CA ALA A 313 5.49 -15.08 18.53
C ALA A 313 4.96 -14.02 17.53
N THR A 314 5.83 -13.22 16.90
CA THR A 314 5.39 -12.27 15.85
C THR A 314 4.85 -12.96 14.59
N LEU A 315 5.06 -14.27 14.44
CA LEU A 315 4.41 -15.05 13.39
C LEU A 315 2.89 -15.19 13.61
N VAL A 316 2.42 -15.08 14.87
CA VAL A 316 0.97 -15.19 15.18
C VAL A 316 0.16 -14.14 14.42
N PRO A 317 0.45 -12.83 14.48
CA PRO A 317 -0.27 -11.84 13.67
C PRO A 317 -0.10 -12.05 12.16
N ALA A 318 1.05 -12.52 11.67
CA ALA A 318 1.24 -12.80 10.24
C ALA A 318 0.38 -13.97 9.76
N VAL A 319 0.36 -15.08 10.52
CA VAL A 319 -0.50 -16.26 10.25
C VAL A 319 -1.97 -15.88 10.37
N SER A 320 -2.35 -15.14 11.43
CA SER A 320 -3.70 -14.62 11.62
C SER A 320 -4.16 -13.84 10.38
N TYR A 321 -3.31 -12.94 9.88
CA TYR A 321 -3.64 -12.12 8.73
C TYR A 321 -3.90 -12.94 7.48
N VAL A 322 -3.01 -13.87 7.15
CA VAL A 322 -3.17 -14.74 5.97
C VAL A 322 -4.43 -15.60 6.08
N ALA A 323 -4.69 -16.17 7.26
CA ALA A 323 -5.83 -17.04 7.50
C ALA A 323 -7.18 -16.31 7.45
N PHE A 324 -7.25 -15.06 7.95
CA PHE A 324 -8.51 -14.35 8.15
C PHE A 324 -8.73 -13.16 7.19
N PHE A 325 -7.82 -12.92 6.26
CA PHE A 325 -8.04 -11.95 5.19
C PHE A 325 -7.85 -12.58 3.80
N PRO A 326 -6.65 -12.84 3.25
CA PRO A 326 -6.55 -13.40 1.89
C PRO A 326 -7.34 -14.70 1.69
N LEU A 327 -7.26 -15.64 2.64
CA LEU A 327 -7.97 -16.93 2.54
C LEU A 327 -9.51 -16.80 2.70
N VAL A 328 -10.01 -15.70 3.25
CA VAL A 328 -11.46 -15.43 3.38
C VAL A 328 -12.00 -14.71 2.14
N VAL A 329 -11.29 -13.67 1.69
CA VAL A 329 -11.74 -12.88 0.53
C VAL A 329 -11.38 -13.54 -0.80
N LEU A 330 -10.53 -14.56 -0.80
CA LEU A 330 -10.03 -15.29 -1.97
C LEU A 330 -9.41 -14.38 -3.02
N TYR A 331 -8.57 -13.48 -2.54
CA TYR A 331 -7.94 -12.43 -3.32
C TYR A 331 -6.59 -12.05 -2.72
N VAL A 332 -5.58 -11.84 -3.54
CA VAL A 332 -4.25 -11.39 -3.11
C VAL A 332 -3.76 -10.24 -3.97
N TYR A 333 -3.05 -9.31 -3.32
CA TYR A 333 -2.39 -8.15 -3.93
C TYR A 333 -1.05 -7.95 -3.23
N ASP A 334 -0.04 -7.41 -3.91
CA ASP A 334 1.30 -7.21 -3.34
C ASP A 334 1.27 -6.37 -2.04
N ARG A 335 0.50 -5.29 -2.01
CA ARG A 335 0.33 -4.40 -0.85
C ARG A 335 -0.26 -5.10 0.38
N PHE A 336 -1.07 -6.12 0.16
CA PHE A 336 -1.65 -6.89 1.28
C PHE A 336 -0.58 -7.64 2.05
N LEU A 337 0.57 -7.90 1.44
CA LEU A 337 1.66 -8.64 2.08
C LEU A 337 2.65 -7.74 2.83
N LEU A 338 2.46 -6.42 2.86
CA LEU A 338 3.30 -5.51 3.64
C LEU A 338 3.36 -5.87 5.15
N PRO A 339 2.25 -6.24 5.85
CA PRO A 339 2.34 -6.69 7.23
C PRO A 339 3.15 -7.98 7.40
N VAL A 340 3.00 -8.93 6.47
CA VAL A 340 3.78 -10.17 6.46
C VAL A 340 5.25 -9.88 6.20
N ALA A 341 5.55 -9.00 5.23
CA ALA A 341 6.90 -8.56 4.91
C ALA A 341 7.57 -7.84 6.10
N LEU A 342 6.81 -7.03 6.86
CA LEU A 342 7.30 -6.42 8.09
C LEU A 342 7.76 -7.47 9.10
N VAL A 343 6.93 -8.47 9.37
CA VAL A 343 7.26 -9.56 10.32
C VAL A 343 8.48 -10.34 9.81
N LEU A 344 8.48 -10.75 8.54
CA LEU A 344 9.59 -11.49 7.94
C LEU A 344 10.89 -10.67 7.89
N SER A 345 10.80 -9.35 7.74
CA SER A 345 11.97 -8.47 7.80
C SER A 345 12.66 -8.51 9.17
N LEU A 346 11.93 -8.72 10.26
CA LEU A 346 12.54 -8.90 11.60
C LEU A 346 13.44 -10.16 11.63
N PHE A 347 12.99 -11.26 11.03
CA PHE A 347 13.80 -12.47 10.91
C PHE A 347 14.97 -12.27 9.94
N GLY A 348 14.75 -11.63 8.79
CA GLY A 348 15.81 -11.29 7.84
C GLY A 348 16.89 -10.42 8.48
N GLY A 349 16.48 -9.43 9.27
CA GLY A 349 17.39 -8.59 10.04
C GLY A 349 18.23 -9.39 11.04
N LEU A 350 17.65 -10.41 11.70
CA LEU A 350 18.40 -11.34 12.58
C LEU A 350 19.48 -12.11 11.80
N ALA A 351 19.14 -12.66 10.63
CA ALA A 351 20.07 -13.41 9.79
C ALA A 351 21.22 -12.51 9.31
N LEU A 352 20.88 -11.34 8.76
CA LEU A 352 21.87 -10.39 8.23
C LEU A 352 22.77 -9.85 9.36
N ALA A 353 22.23 -9.60 10.56
CA ALA A 353 23.03 -9.16 11.71
C ALA A 353 24.03 -10.23 12.17
N ARG A 354 23.67 -11.52 12.09
CA ARG A 354 24.58 -12.64 12.33
C ARG A 354 25.67 -12.70 11.26
N ALA A 355 25.31 -12.54 9.99
CA ALA A 355 26.25 -12.52 8.87
C ALA A 355 27.27 -11.36 8.98
N VAL A 356 26.82 -10.16 9.36
CA VAL A 356 27.71 -9.01 9.62
C VAL A 356 28.72 -9.28 10.75
N ARG A 357 28.32 -10.05 11.78
CA ARG A 357 29.21 -10.42 12.91
C ARG A 357 30.16 -11.56 12.59
N ALA A 358 29.85 -12.33 11.55
CA ALA A 358 30.73 -13.41 11.14
C ALA A 358 32.12 -12.87 10.74
N ARG A 359 33.16 -13.65 11.02
CA ARG A 359 34.52 -13.30 10.57
C ARG A 359 34.68 -13.41 9.06
N SER A 360 33.83 -14.20 8.38
CA SER A 360 33.85 -14.41 6.95
C SER A 360 33.56 -13.14 6.16
N TRP A 361 34.46 -12.78 5.27
CA TRP A 361 34.23 -11.68 4.31
C TRP A 361 33.10 -12.00 3.34
N ALA A 362 32.93 -13.27 2.95
CA ALA A 362 31.86 -13.72 2.07
C ALA A 362 30.48 -13.49 2.69
N ALA A 363 30.33 -13.72 4.01
CA ALA A 363 29.08 -13.42 4.71
C ALA A 363 28.74 -11.92 4.70
N LYS A 364 29.77 -11.06 4.85
CA LYS A 364 29.57 -9.59 4.77
C LYS A 364 29.26 -9.15 3.35
N ALA A 365 29.92 -9.72 2.35
CA ALA A 365 29.65 -9.46 0.94
C ALA A 365 28.22 -9.88 0.56
N ALA A 366 27.73 -11.01 1.08
CA ALA A 366 26.34 -11.44 0.89
C ALA A 366 25.34 -10.43 1.46
N VAL A 367 25.60 -9.84 2.63
CA VAL A 367 24.73 -8.77 3.19
C VAL A 367 24.70 -7.55 2.27
N VAL A 368 25.87 -7.12 1.77
CA VAL A 368 25.95 -6.00 0.81
C VAL A 368 25.19 -6.32 -0.47
N ALA A 369 25.35 -7.53 -1.01
CA ALA A 369 24.65 -7.97 -2.22
C ALA A 369 23.13 -8.00 -2.05
N VAL A 370 22.61 -8.51 -0.91
CA VAL A 370 21.17 -8.50 -0.60
C VAL A 370 20.65 -7.08 -0.57
N LEU A 371 21.32 -6.17 0.15
CA LEU A 371 20.88 -4.78 0.28
C LEU A 371 20.99 -4.01 -1.03
N ALA A 372 22.08 -4.20 -1.81
CA ALA A 372 22.26 -3.56 -3.10
C ALA A 372 21.22 -4.02 -4.13
N PHE A 373 20.93 -5.32 -4.19
CA PHE A 373 19.87 -5.86 -5.04
C PHE A 373 18.50 -5.30 -4.65
N SER A 374 18.18 -5.26 -3.35
CA SER A 374 16.91 -4.72 -2.87
C SER A 374 16.80 -3.22 -3.14
N LEU A 375 17.90 -2.46 -2.98
CA LEU A 375 17.94 -1.03 -3.30
C LEU A 375 17.72 -0.79 -4.80
N ALA A 376 18.35 -1.56 -5.67
CA ALA A 376 18.14 -1.44 -7.10
C ALA A 376 16.68 -1.72 -7.51
N ARG A 377 16.02 -2.71 -6.88
CA ARG A 377 14.59 -2.98 -7.10
C ARG A 377 13.70 -1.86 -6.57
N ALA A 378 13.98 -1.34 -5.39
CA ALA A 378 13.24 -0.22 -4.81
C ALA A 378 13.39 1.06 -5.66
N ALA A 379 14.62 1.38 -6.09
CA ALA A 379 14.89 2.51 -6.99
C ALA A 379 14.23 2.34 -8.37
N SER A 380 14.04 1.10 -8.84
CA SER A 380 13.30 0.82 -10.07
C SER A 380 11.87 1.36 -10.03
N VAL A 381 11.21 1.33 -8.87
CA VAL A 381 9.87 1.91 -8.68
C VAL A 381 9.90 3.42 -8.95
N ASP A 382 10.90 4.11 -8.41
CA ASP A 382 11.05 5.57 -8.57
C ASP A 382 11.41 5.96 -10.01
N ILE A 383 12.25 5.16 -10.67
CA ILE A 383 12.59 5.34 -12.08
C ILE A 383 11.34 5.19 -12.95
N LEU A 384 10.53 4.15 -12.70
CA LEU A 384 9.26 3.95 -13.43
C LEU A 384 8.31 5.13 -13.22
N MET A 385 8.16 5.63 -11.99
CA MET A 385 7.28 6.75 -11.68
C MET A 385 7.78 8.07 -12.31
N THR A 386 9.08 8.35 -12.24
CA THR A 386 9.65 9.61 -12.75
C THR A 386 9.84 9.64 -14.26
N ARG A 387 9.90 8.46 -14.91
CA ARG A 387 9.99 8.31 -16.37
C ARG A 387 8.72 7.70 -16.96
N ASP A 388 7.59 7.92 -16.33
CA ASP A 388 6.28 7.45 -16.78
C ASP A 388 5.96 7.97 -18.19
N SER A 389 5.47 7.08 -19.04
CA SER A 389 5.16 7.36 -20.44
C SER A 389 4.19 8.52 -20.64
N ARG A 390 3.30 8.75 -19.67
CA ARG A 390 2.32 9.83 -19.71
C ARG A 390 2.98 11.20 -19.80
N TYR A 391 4.14 11.42 -19.16
CA TYR A 391 4.89 12.67 -19.31
C TYR A 391 5.35 12.91 -20.75
N ALA A 392 5.86 11.88 -21.41
CA ALA A 392 6.29 12.01 -22.81
C ALA A 392 5.11 12.27 -23.76
N VAL A 393 3.94 11.69 -23.47
CA VAL A 393 2.71 11.93 -24.24
C VAL A 393 2.17 13.34 -23.99
N GLU A 394 2.21 13.85 -22.76
CA GLU A 394 1.85 15.25 -22.44
C GLU A 394 2.69 16.24 -23.24
N ASP A 395 4.00 16.03 -23.30
CA ASP A 395 4.91 16.87 -24.06
C ASP A 395 4.66 16.81 -25.57
N TRP A 396 4.31 15.62 -26.07
CA TRP A 396 3.94 15.43 -27.47
C TRP A 396 2.61 16.12 -27.78
N LEU A 397 1.57 15.95 -26.96
CA LEU A 397 0.28 16.60 -27.13
C LEU A 397 0.39 18.12 -27.15
N ARG A 398 1.21 18.72 -26.28
CA ARG A 398 1.42 20.17 -26.24
C ARG A 398 2.10 20.69 -27.52
N ARG A 399 3.07 19.93 -28.07
CA ARG A 399 3.84 20.35 -29.25
C ARG A 399 3.11 20.10 -30.55
N GLU A 400 2.50 18.91 -30.71
CA GLU A 400 1.97 18.44 -32.00
C GLU A 400 0.46 18.69 -32.17
N VAL A 401 -0.27 18.84 -31.07
CA VAL A 401 -1.73 19.06 -31.09
C VAL A 401 -2.05 20.52 -30.74
N GLY A 402 -1.49 21.02 -29.63
CA GLY A 402 -1.77 22.38 -29.16
C GLY A 402 -3.20 22.56 -28.61
N PRO A 403 -3.61 23.81 -28.30
CA PRO A 403 -4.84 24.09 -27.56
C PRO A 403 -6.12 24.12 -28.40
N VAL A 404 -6.04 24.19 -29.72
CA VAL A 404 -7.20 24.39 -30.60
C VAL A 404 -7.97 23.10 -30.91
N PRO A 405 -7.30 21.99 -31.32
CA PRO A 405 -7.98 20.73 -31.62
C PRO A 405 -8.68 20.14 -30.39
N LEU A 406 -9.82 19.49 -30.62
CA LEU A 406 -10.56 18.82 -29.57
C LEU A 406 -9.94 17.43 -29.28
N VAL A 407 -9.50 17.23 -28.06
CA VAL A 407 -8.95 15.97 -27.58
C VAL A 407 -10.04 15.17 -26.82
N ALA A 408 -10.30 13.94 -27.22
CA ALA A 408 -11.12 13.00 -26.46
C ALA A 408 -10.27 12.16 -25.53
N ALA A 409 -10.56 12.20 -24.24
CA ALA A 409 -10.00 11.30 -23.23
C ALA A 409 -10.93 10.09 -23.07
N VAL A 410 -10.47 8.90 -23.44
CA VAL A 410 -11.27 7.67 -23.35
C VAL A 410 -10.73 6.74 -22.27
N GLY A 411 -11.56 6.49 -21.25
CA GLY A 411 -11.23 5.70 -20.08
C GLY A 411 -11.18 6.51 -18.79
N PRO A 412 -10.71 5.90 -17.67
CA PRO A 412 -10.53 6.58 -16.41
C PRO A 412 -9.38 7.61 -16.49
N LEU A 413 -9.65 8.83 -16.03
CA LEU A 413 -8.72 9.96 -16.18
C LEU A 413 -7.42 9.78 -15.39
N GLU A 414 -7.47 9.08 -14.25
CA GLU A 414 -6.31 8.74 -13.44
C GLU A 414 -5.30 7.83 -14.16
N TYR A 415 -5.69 7.19 -15.25
CA TYR A 415 -4.82 6.33 -16.06
C TYR A 415 -4.38 6.97 -17.39
N LEU A 416 -4.77 8.22 -17.61
CA LEU A 416 -4.43 8.99 -18.80
C LEU A 416 -3.40 10.09 -18.51
N PRO A 417 -2.71 10.63 -19.54
CA PRO A 417 -1.92 11.85 -19.41
C PRO A 417 -2.79 13.02 -18.93
N ARG A 418 -2.18 14.00 -18.28
CA ARG A 418 -2.85 15.26 -17.95
C ARG A 418 -3.09 16.04 -19.22
N LEU A 419 -4.26 16.63 -19.35
CA LEU A 419 -4.68 17.37 -20.54
C LEU A 419 -4.83 18.87 -20.27
N ASP A 420 -4.16 19.36 -19.23
CA ASP A 420 -4.19 20.78 -18.85
C ASP A 420 -3.65 21.66 -19.97
N GLY A 421 -4.38 22.74 -20.25
CA GLY A 421 -4.06 23.65 -21.35
C GLY A 421 -4.49 23.19 -22.74
N LEU A 422 -5.12 22.02 -22.85
CA LEU A 422 -5.73 21.52 -24.09
C LEU A 422 -7.25 21.67 -24.04
N ARG A 423 -7.87 21.75 -25.20
CA ARG A 423 -9.33 21.65 -25.33
C ARG A 423 -9.71 20.18 -25.33
N TRP A 424 -10.23 19.67 -24.21
CA TRP A 424 -10.51 18.24 -24.09
C TRP A 424 -11.91 17.92 -23.57
N ARG A 425 -12.36 16.69 -23.84
CA ARG A 425 -13.62 16.14 -23.35
C ARG A 425 -13.47 14.67 -23.01
N ARG A 426 -14.03 14.25 -21.87
CA ARG A 426 -14.13 12.83 -21.54
C ARG A 426 -15.21 12.15 -22.37
N LEU A 427 -14.88 11.01 -22.99
CA LEU A 427 -15.81 10.15 -23.71
C LEU A 427 -15.80 8.74 -23.10
N GLY A 428 -16.98 8.11 -23.11
CA GLY A 428 -17.03 6.65 -22.87
C GLY A 428 -16.57 5.90 -24.13
N PRO A 429 -16.14 4.63 -24.00
CA PRO A 429 -15.69 3.78 -25.11
C PRO A 429 -16.88 3.31 -25.94
N ALA A 430 -17.44 4.20 -26.76
CA ALA A 430 -18.60 3.93 -27.63
C ALA A 430 -18.47 4.66 -28.96
N ALA A 431 -18.56 3.91 -30.08
CA ALA A 431 -18.43 4.43 -31.44
C ALA A 431 -19.46 5.53 -31.73
N VAL A 432 -20.70 5.38 -31.26
CA VAL A 432 -21.78 6.38 -31.45
C VAL A 432 -21.40 7.72 -30.83
N ARG A 433 -20.83 7.71 -29.61
CA ARG A 433 -20.39 8.94 -28.95
C ARG A 433 -19.21 9.59 -29.67
N LEU A 434 -18.26 8.78 -30.13
CA LEU A 434 -17.13 9.25 -30.92
C LEU A 434 -17.60 9.92 -32.22
N ALA A 435 -18.56 9.30 -32.94
CA ALA A 435 -19.16 9.84 -34.17
C ALA A 435 -19.96 11.15 -33.94
N GLN A 436 -20.60 11.29 -32.77
CA GLN A 436 -21.34 12.52 -32.41
C GLN A 436 -20.39 13.68 -32.09
N VAL A 437 -19.33 13.41 -31.33
CA VAL A 437 -18.38 14.47 -30.86
C VAL A 437 -17.35 14.80 -31.91
N ARG A 438 -16.93 13.83 -32.75
CA ARG A 438 -15.93 13.95 -33.82
C ARG A 438 -14.63 14.68 -33.36
N PRO A 439 -13.97 14.22 -32.28
CA PRO A 439 -12.75 14.87 -31.82
C PRO A 439 -11.64 14.79 -32.88
N ASP A 440 -10.69 15.73 -32.84
CA ASP A 440 -9.53 15.71 -33.74
C ASP A 440 -8.51 14.68 -33.31
N VAL A 441 -8.45 14.42 -31.99
CA VAL A 441 -7.50 13.49 -31.33
C VAL A 441 -8.23 12.65 -30.30
N VAL A 442 -7.85 11.36 -30.17
CA VAL A 442 -8.34 10.44 -29.14
C VAL A 442 -7.16 9.89 -28.37
N VAL A 443 -7.19 9.98 -27.04
CA VAL A 443 -6.16 9.46 -26.14
C VAL A 443 -6.71 8.29 -25.34
N VAL A 444 -6.01 7.16 -25.38
CA VAL A 444 -6.39 5.88 -24.76
C VAL A 444 -5.22 5.30 -23.98
N ASN A 445 -5.50 4.70 -22.83
CA ASN A 445 -4.58 3.81 -22.15
C ASN A 445 -4.78 2.38 -22.71
N ALA A 446 -3.81 1.89 -23.50
CA ALA A 446 -3.91 0.57 -24.13
C ALA A 446 -3.85 -0.58 -23.12
N ASP A 447 -3.13 -0.43 -22.00
CA ASP A 447 -3.10 -1.46 -20.94
C ASP A 447 -4.48 -1.59 -20.27
N TYR A 448 -5.21 -0.48 -20.14
CA TYR A 448 -6.57 -0.50 -19.63
C TYR A 448 -7.56 -1.06 -20.70
N ALA A 449 -7.42 -0.64 -21.95
CA ALA A 449 -8.27 -1.11 -23.05
C ALA A 449 -8.19 -2.64 -23.26
N ARG A 450 -7.01 -3.22 -23.08
CA ARG A 450 -6.80 -4.69 -23.16
C ARG A 450 -7.57 -5.48 -22.09
N ARG A 451 -7.99 -4.84 -20.99
CA ARG A 451 -8.76 -5.49 -19.91
C ARG A 451 -10.25 -5.54 -20.17
N ALA A 452 -10.74 -4.89 -21.22
CA ALA A 452 -12.14 -5.00 -21.61
C ALA A 452 -12.45 -6.45 -22.01
N ASP A 453 -13.54 -6.99 -21.46
CA ASP A 453 -13.93 -8.39 -21.70
C ASP A 453 -14.22 -8.63 -23.20
N GLU A 454 -13.84 -9.79 -23.68
CA GLU A 454 -14.14 -10.22 -25.04
C GLU A 454 -15.65 -10.27 -25.28
N GLY A 455 -16.09 -9.85 -26.48
CA GLY A 455 -17.50 -9.79 -26.84
C GLY A 455 -18.26 -8.57 -26.31
N THR A 456 -17.61 -7.68 -25.52
CA THR A 456 -18.24 -6.44 -25.08
C THR A 456 -18.15 -5.34 -26.13
N GLY A 457 -19.11 -4.39 -26.10
CA GLY A 457 -19.07 -3.19 -26.96
C GLY A 457 -17.83 -2.31 -26.69
N GLU A 458 -17.29 -2.36 -25.49
CA GLU A 458 -16.05 -1.68 -25.11
C GLU A 458 -14.84 -2.28 -25.86
N ARG A 459 -14.71 -3.61 -25.87
CA ARG A 459 -13.66 -4.31 -26.60
C ARG A 459 -13.75 -4.04 -28.11
N ALA A 460 -14.96 -4.12 -28.66
CA ALA A 460 -15.22 -3.82 -30.08
C ALA A 460 -14.83 -2.38 -30.45
N PHE A 461 -15.11 -1.41 -29.54
CA PHE A 461 -14.72 0.00 -29.74
C PHE A 461 -13.21 0.15 -29.84
N TYR A 462 -12.44 -0.42 -28.90
CA TYR A 462 -10.98 -0.31 -28.90
C TYR A 462 -10.35 -1.02 -30.11
N SER A 463 -10.89 -2.17 -30.52
CA SER A 463 -10.45 -2.86 -31.75
C SER A 463 -10.71 -2.03 -33.00
N ALA A 464 -11.91 -1.45 -33.13
CA ALA A 464 -12.28 -0.61 -34.24
C ALA A 464 -11.52 0.74 -34.29
N LEU A 465 -11.02 1.20 -33.14
CA LEU A 465 -10.15 2.36 -33.10
C LEU A 465 -8.72 2.01 -33.57
N ASP A 466 -8.22 0.83 -33.19
CA ASP A 466 -6.85 0.37 -33.51
C ASP A 466 -6.71 -0.04 -34.99
N ASP A 467 -7.77 -0.60 -35.62
CA ASP A 467 -7.80 -1.00 -37.06
C ASP A 467 -8.19 0.15 -38.02
N GLY A 468 -8.50 1.33 -37.46
CA GLY A 468 -8.85 2.52 -38.23
C GLY A 468 -10.28 2.59 -38.76
N SER A 469 -11.14 1.60 -38.49
CA SER A 469 -12.53 1.53 -39.02
C SER A 469 -13.41 2.66 -38.45
N LEU A 470 -13.02 3.32 -37.36
CA LEU A 470 -13.69 4.51 -36.84
C LEU A 470 -13.20 5.83 -37.46
N GLY A 471 -12.33 5.79 -38.48
CA GLY A 471 -11.80 6.97 -39.18
C GLY A 471 -10.70 7.70 -38.39
N TYR A 472 -9.97 6.98 -37.61
CA TYR A 472 -8.80 7.46 -36.86
C TYR A 472 -7.59 6.58 -37.15
N GLU A 473 -6.40 7.16 -37.14
CA GLU A 473 -5.13 6.46 -37.32
C GLU A 473 -4.21 6.71 -36.13
N VAL A 474 -3.32 5.77 -35.84
CA VAL A 474 -2.35 5.88 -34.74
C VAL A 474 -1.33 6.97 -35.05
N ALA A 475 -1.37 8.06 -34.30
CA ALA A 475 -0.39 9.16 -34.40
C ALA A 475 0.80 8.94 -33.46
N LEU A 476 0.57 8.35 -32.30
CA LEU A 476 1.62 8.02 -31.33
C LEU A 476 1.22 6.79 -30.52
N ARG A 477 2.17 5.85 -30.34
CA ARG A 477 2.06 4.75 -29.38
C ARG A 477 3.30 4.80 -28.48
N ARG A 478 3.12 5.01 -27.18
CA ARG A 478 4.23 5.26 -26.26
C ARG A 478 4.12 4.46 -24.98
N ARG A 479 5.19 3.70 -24.71
CA ARG A 479 5.60 3.21 -23.39
C ARG A 479 7.10 3.51 -23.26
N THR A 480 7.54 4.06 -22.14
CA THR A 480 8.93 4.51 -21.96
C THR A 480 9.88 3.34 -21.78
N ARG A 481 9.45 2.31 -21.02
CA ARG A 481 10.25 1.12 -20.69
C ARG A 481 11.66 1.48 -20.23
N PRO A 482 11.82 2.28 -19.17
CA PRO A 482 13.14 2.61 -18.67
C PRO A 482 13.85 1.33 -18.19
N PRO A 483 15.19 1.29 -18.23
CA PRO A 483 15.95 0.13 -17.73
C PRO A 483 15.78 0.03 -16.21
N VAL A 484 15.11 -1.00 -15.75
CA VAL A 484 14.78 -1.24 -14.34
C VAL A 484 15.00 -2.71 -13.97
N LEU A 485 15.26 -2.97 -12.70
CA LEU A 485 15.42 -4.31 -12.14
C LEU A 485 14.08 -4.87 -11.59
N LEU A 486 13.00 -4.63 -12.32
CA LEU A 486 11.67 -5.19 -12.04
C LEU A 486 11.12 -5.76 -13.33
N ASP A 487 10.57 -6.95 -13.23
CA ASP A 487 9.80 -7.52 -14.33
C ASP A 487 8.43 -6.83 -14.37
N THR A 488 8.31 -5.83 -15.24
CA THR A 488 7.06 -5.07 -15.43
C THR A 488 6.09 -5.78 -16.36
N ASP A 489 6.54 -6.76 -17.14
CA ASP A 489 5.67 -7.53 -18.02
C ASP A 489 4.89 -8.56 -17.21
N ALA A 490 5.51 -9.22 -16.20
CA ALA A 490 4.82 -10.10 -15.26
C ALA A 490 3.67 -9.41 -14.48
N LEU A 491 3.68 -8.08 -14.36
CA LEU A 491 2.58 -7.31 -13.77
C LEU A 491 1.37 -7.19 -14.71
N ARG A 492 1.56 -7.42 -16.01
CA ARG A 492 0.56 -7.20 -17.08
C ARG A 492 0.13 -8.48 -17.78
N GLU A 493 0.86 -9.58 -17.54
CA GLU A 493 0.49 -10.90 -18.07
C GLU A 493 -0.92 -11.29 -17.64
N GLU A 494 -1.61 -12.03 -18.50
CA GLU A 494 -2.90 -12.64 -18.19
C GLU A 494 -2.66 -14.04 -17.60
N GLY A 495 -3.54 -14.46 -16.67
CA GLY A 495 -3.52 -15.80 -16.10
C GLY A 495 -2.81 -15.93 -14.75
N SER A 496 -2.50 -17.17 -14.38
CA SER A 496 -2.04 -17.55 -13.03
C SER A 496 -0.62 -17.07 -12.66
N GLY A 497 0.15 -16.58 -13.63
CA GLY A 497 1.50 -16.03 -13.41
C GLY A 497 1.50 -14.57 -12.96
N ARG A 498 0.42 -13.85 -13.18
CA ARG A 498 0.31 -12.41 -12.93
C ARG A 498 0.56 -12.03 -11.49
N ILE A 499 1.38 -10.99 -11.30
CA ILE A 499 1.53 -10.31 -10.01
C ILE A 499 0.57 -9.13 -9.94
N TRP A 500 -0.42 -9.22 -9.07
CA TRP A 500 -1.38 -8.15 -8.84
C TRP A 500 -0.74 -7.04 -8.00
N SER A 501 -0.54 -5.88 -8.62
CA SER A 501 0.13 -4.72 -8.03
C SER A 501 -0.37 -3.44 -8.67
N ASN A 502 -0.39 -2.33 -7.94
CA ASN A 502 -0.66 -1.01 -8.53
C ASN A 502 0.49 -0.51 -9.43
N LEU A 503 1.64 -1.17 -9.38
CA LEU A 503 2.76 -0.88 -10.28
C LEU A 503 2.44 -1.20 -11.74
N ASP A 504 1.43 -2.03 -12.03
CA ASP A 504 0.95 -2.30 -13.39
C ASP A 504 0.34 -1.05 -14.07
N LYS A 505 0.05 0.00 -13.30
CA LYS A 505 -0.51 1.27 -13.75
C LYS A 505 0.54 2.39 -13.86
N VAL A 506 1.80 2.07 -13.54
CA VAL A 506 2.95 2.96 -13.71
C VAL A 506 3.57 2.69 -15.07
N ASP A 507 3.95 3.72 -15.82
CA ASP A 507 4.47 3.64 -17.18
C ASP A 507 3.55 2.83 -18.14
N PRO A 508 2.24 3.19 -18.24
CA PRO A 508 1.31 2.50 -19.08
C PRO A 508 1.61 2.73 -20.58
N GLU A 509 1.11 1.86 -21.44
CA GLU A 509 1.10 2.14 -22.88
C GLU A 509 -0.03 3.11 -23.21
N ILE A 510 0.33 4.31 -23.65
CA ILE A 510 -0.62 5.32 -24.14
C ILE A 510 -0.61 5.35 -25.66
N VAL A 511 -1.80 5.32 -26.24
CA VAL A 511 -1.99 5.48 -27.69
C VAL A 511 -2.77 6.76 -27.95
N VAL A 512 -2.26 7.53 -28.87
CA VAL A 512 -2.90 8.75 -29.37
C VAL A 512 -3.30 8.49 -30.83
N TYR A 513 -4.57 8.65 -31.12
CA TYR A 513 -5.12 8.53 -32.45
C TYR A 513 -5.47 9.92 -32.98
N ARG A 514 -5.21 10.18 -34.26
CA ARG A 514 -5.59 11.39 -34.97
C ARG A 514 -6.66 11.04 -36.00
N LYS A 515 -7.61 11.93 -36.19
CA LYS A 515 -8.63 11.78 -37.22
C LYS A 515 -7.97 11.70 -38.58
N SER A 516 -8.32 10.66 -39.37
CA SER A 516 -7.80 10.47 -40.72
C SER A 516 -8.24 11.61 -41.64
N ALA A 517 -7.36 12.03 -42.54
CA ALA A 517 -7.76 12.98 -43.57
C ALA A 517 -8.91 12.38 -44.43
N PRO A 518 -9.88 13.17 -44.85
CA PRO A 518 -10.86 12.67 -45.79
C PRO A 518 -10.16 12.18 -47.07
N ARG A 519 -10.38 10.91 -47.40
CA ARG A 519 -9.89 10.31 -48.66
C ARG A 519 -10.56 10.93 -49.84
#